data_80a2803631eaaf4f3e503040a146a00e
#
_entry.id   80a2803631eaaf4f3e503040a146a00e
#
_cell.length_a   1.000
_cell.length_b   1.000
_cell.length_c   1.000
_cell.angle_alpha   90.00
_cell.angle_beta   90.00
_cell.angle_gamma   90.00
#
_symmetry.space_group_name_H-M   'P 1'
#
loop_
_entity.id
_entity.type
_entity.pdbx_description
1 polymer ?
#
loop_
_entity_poly.entity_id
_entity_poly.type
_entity_poly.pdbx_seq_one_letter_code
_entity_poly.pdbx_strand_id
1 'polypeptide(L)'
;CVNFMNLSTARSEKRAKEVGVRKTLGSGKKQLVLQFFCESIMLAFIAFIFSVGAVYLLLPAFNHLVDKSLTLNMAQPLFWLGALAIILFTGLVAGSYPALYLSSFKPISVLKGSFIGGKNAVLPRRVLVVAQFIISILLISATIIVYQQIQHVKQRDMGYDLNNLVMVPSTPDTRKNFSVIKQELQKTGLINSVTQTSSPITDIWWKSPAP
;
A
#
# COMPACT_ATOMS: atom_id res chain seq x y z
N CYS A 1 5.13 11.24 2.30
CA CYS A 1 5.91 12.10 3.23
C CYS A 1 7.33 12.34 2.71
N VAL A 2 8.16 11.30 2.48
CA VAL A 2 9.57 11.45 2.06
C VAL A 2 9.72 12.25 0.76
N ASN A 3 8.94 11.94 -0.28
CA ASN A 3 8.99 12.67 -1.56
C ASN A 3 8.61 14.14 -1.40
N PHE A 4 7.60 14.44 -0.59
CA PHE A 4 7.21 15.82 -0.25
C PHE A 4 8.32 16.56 0.50
N MET A 5 8.97 15.91 1.46
CA MET A 5 10.12 16.48 2.19
C MET A 5 11.28 16.79 1.24
N ASN A 6 11.59 15.89 0.30
CA ASN A 6 12.62 16.11 -0.70
C ASN A 6 12.32 17.31 -1.61
N LEU A 7 11.07 17.43 -2.08
CA LEU A 7 10.62 18.54 -2.91
C LEU A 7 10.62 19.87 -2.13
N SER A 8 10.16 19.86 -0.88
CA SER A 8 10.16 21.02 0.00
C SER A 8 11.58 21.48 0.31
N THR A 9 12.51 20.56 0.51
CA THR A 9 13.92 20.88 0.74
C THR A 9 14.59 21.45 -0.51
N ALA A 10 14.26 20.92 -1.71
CA ALA A 10 14.78 21.48 -2.97
C ALA A 10 14.31 22.92 -3.22
N ARG A 11 13.10 23.27 -2.76
CA ARG A 11 12.57 24.64 -2.82
C ARG A 11 13.07 25.53 -1.67
N SER A 12 13.76 24.96 -0.68
CA SER A 12 14.16 25.67 0.53
C SER A 12 15.09 26.87 0.26
N GLU A 13 15.93 26.79 -0.77
CA GLU A 13 16.82 27.90 -1.14
C GLU A 13 16.05 29.14 -1.60
N LYS A 14 14.99 28.95 -2.41
CA LYS A 14 14.13 30.06 -2.81
C LYS A 14 13.34 30.62 -1.62
N ARG A 15 12.83 29.75 -0.77
CA ARG A 15 12.07 30.13 0.44
C ARG A 15 12.97 30.73 1.53
N ALA A 16 14.27 30.39 1.58
CA ALA A 16 15.19 30.98 2.55
C ALA A 16 15.29 32.50 2.39
N LYS A 17 15.33 33.03 1.18
CA LYS A 17 15.32 34.47 0.93
C LYS A 17 14.04 35.14 1.46
N GLU A 18 12.88 34.54 1.18
CA GLU A 18 11.57 35.00 1.68
C GLU A 18 11.51 35.02 3.20
N VAL A 19 11.95 33.93 3.85
CA VAL A 19 12.04 33.82 5.32
C VAL A 19 13.00 34.86 5.88
N GLY A 20 14.14 35.07 5.20
CA GLY A 20 15.11 36.10 5.59
C GLY A 20 14.49 37.51 5.61
N VAL A 21 13.80 37.88 4.55
CA VAL A 21 13.09 39.18 4.46
C VAL A 21 12.01 39.32 5.54
N ARG A 22 11.18 38.27 5.73
CA ARG A 22 10.14 38.30 6.78
C ARG A 22 10.71 38.45 8.19
N LYS A 23 11.84 37.81 8.48
CA LYS A 23 12.53 37.95 9.77
C LYS A 23 13.11 39.36 9.98
N THR A 24 13.61 39.99 8.93
CA THR A 24 14.08 41.39 9.03
C THR A 24 12.92 42.36 9.26
N LEU A 25 11.72 42.03 8.79
CA LEU A 25 10.48 42.77 9.02
C LEU A 25 9.84 42.45 10.39
N GLY A 26 10.50 41.65 11.24
CA GLY A 26 10.05 41.40 12.61
C GLY A 26 9.25 40.11 12.82
N SER A 27 9.11 39.23 11.81
CA SER A 27 8.40 37.94 11.96
C SER A 27 9.16 37.01 12.93
N GLY A 28 8.47 36.57 13.98
CA GLY A 28 9.01 35.65 14.98
C GLY A 28 9.18 34.23 14.44
N LYS A 29 10.16 33.50 15.01
CA LYS A 29 10.41 32.09 14.65
C LYS A 29 9.17 31.23 14.76
N LYS A 30 8.36 31.43 15.81
CA LYS A 30 7.11 30.65 16.04
C LYS A 30 6.08 30.87 14.93
N GLN A 31 5.92 32.07 14.43
CA GLN A 31 4.99 32.40 13.37
C GLN A 31 5.36 31.69 12.05
N LEU A 32 6.65 31.68 11.71
CA LEU A 32 7.15 31.00 10.51
C LEU A 32 6.98 29.48 10.61
N VAL A 33 7.27 28.90 11.77
CA VAL A 33 7.07 27.45 12.00
C VAL A 33 5.59 27.08 11.83
N LEU A 34 4.69 27.85 12.47
CA LEU A 34 3.25 27.61 12.36
C LEU A 34 2.75 27.73 10.93
N GLN A 35 3.24 28.74 10.20
CA GLN A 35 2.89 28.93 8.80
C GLN A 35 3.28 27.72 7.93
N PHE A 36 4.49 27.17 8.10
CA PHE A 36 4.94 25.99 7.35
C PHE A 36 4.12 24.74 7.70
N PHE A 37 3.75 24.57 8.96
CA PHE A 37 2.86 23.48 9.35
C PHE A 37 1.46 23.63 8.75
N CYS A 38 0.87 24.81 8.83
CA CYS A 38 -0.44 25.06 8.21
C CYS A 38 -0.42 24.80 6.71
N GLU A 39 0.63 25.28 6.01
CA GLU A 39 0.78 25.01 4.57
C GLU A 39 0.88 23.50 4.26
N SER A 40 1.66 22.76 5.06
CA SER A 40 1.82 21.32 4.88
C SER A 40 0.54 20.54 5.18
N ILE A 41 -0.20 20.92 6.23
CA ILE A 41 -1.48 20.30 6.57
C ILE A 41 -2.52 20.60 5.48
N MET A 42 -2.57 21.83 4.96
CA MET A 42 -3.47 22.21 3.88
C MET A 42 -3.19 21.39 2.61
N LEU A 43 -1.93 21.21 2.25
CA LEU A 43 -1.54 20.36 1.12
C LEU A 43 -1.91 18.89 1.37
N ALA A 44 -1.72 18.37 2.58
CA ALA A 44 -2.13 17.02 2.94
C ALA A 44 -3.66 16.85 2.86
N PHE A 45 -4.42 17.86 3.25
CA PHE A 45 -5.87 17.87 3.13
C PHE A 45 -6.33 17.85 1.67
N ILE A 46 -5.76 18.69 0.82
CA ILE A 46 -6.05 18.70 -0.63
C ILE A 46 -5.71 17.34 -1.24
N ALA A 47 -4.53 16.78 -0.92
CA ALA A 47 -4.12 15.46 -1.40
C ALA A 47 -5.08 14.36 -0.92
N PHE A 48 -5.61 14.46 0.30
CA PHE A 48 -6.61 13.53 0.81
C PHE A 48 -7.91 13.57 -0.01
N ILE A 49 -8.41 14.76 -0.36
CA ILE A 49 -9.62 14.89 -1.21
C ILE A 49 -9.40 14.19 -2.55
N PHE A 50 -8.27 14.45 -3.22
CA PHE A 50 -7.94 13.78 -4.48
C PHE A 50 -7.80 12.27 -4.32
N SER A 51 -7.20 11.82 -3.21
CA SER A 51 -7.06 10.39 -2.92
C SER A 51 -8.41 9.70 -2.75
N VAL A 52 -9.34 10.29 -1.99
CA VAL A 52 -10.69 9.74 -1.83
C VAL A 52 -11.43 9.69 -3.17
N GLY A 53 -11.33 10.75 -3.99
CA GLY A 53 -11.89 10.77 -5.34
C GLY A 53 -11.31 9.67 -6.23
N ALA A 54 -9.99 9.49 -6.22
CA ALA A 54 -9.33 8.44 -6.98
C ALA A 54 -9.75 7.03 -6.53
N VAL A 55 -9.83 6.80 -5.21
CA VAL A 55 -10.30 5.51 -4.67
C VAL A 55 -11.74 5.26 -5.10
N TYR A 56 -12.63 6.26 -5.01
CA TYR A 56 -14.02 6.11 -5.43
C TYR A 56 -14.15 5.70 -6.91
N LEU A 57 -13.34 6.30 -7.78
CA LEU A 57 -13.34 5.99 -9.21
C LEU A 57 -12.74 4.62 -9.54
N LEU A 58 -11.69 4.19 -8.81
CA LEU A 58 -10.96 2.96 -9.08
C LEU A 58 -11.56 1.74 -8.35
N LEU A 59 -12.35 1.95 -7.30
CA LEU A 59 -12.90 0.89 -6.46
C LEU A 59 -13.73 -0.15 -7.22
N PRO A 60 -14.59 0.21 -8.21
CA PRO A 60 -15.33 -0.78 -8.98
C PRO A 60 -14.41 -1.71 -9.80
N ALA A 61 -13.39 -1.15 -10.46
CA ALA A 61 -12.41 -1.92 -11.22
C ALA A 61 -11.60 -2.85 -10.30
N PHE A 62 -11.21 -2.35 -9.14
CA PHE A 62 -10.51 -3.15 -8.13
C PHE A 62 -11.37 -4.30 -7.58
N ASN A 63 -12.64 -4.02 -7.27
CA ASN A 63 -13.59 -5.04 -6.81
C ASN A 63 -13.75 -6.17 -7.83
N HIS A 64 -13.85 -5.82 -9.10
CA HIS A 64 -13.92 -6.80 -10.18
C HIS A 64 -12.65 -7.65 -10.30
N LEU A 65 -11.47 -7.03 -10.07
CA LEU A 65 -10.18 -7.73 -10.16
C LEU A 65 -9.98 -8.75 -9.03
N VAL A 66 -10.43 -8.43 -7.81
CA VAL A 66 -10.23 -9.27 -6.61
C VAL A 66 -11.45 -10.09 -6.23
N ASP A 67 -12.52 -10.04 -7.03
CA ASP A 67 -13.80 -10.71 -6.78
C ASP A 67 -14.35 -10.43 -5.37
N LYS A 68 -14.32 -9.15 -4.96
CA LYS A 68 -14.82 -8.67 -3.67
C LYS A 68 -15.72 -7.46 -3.83
N SER A 69 -16.63 -7.26 -2.91
CA SER A 69 -17.54 -6.12 -2.84
C SER A 69 -17.10 -5.13 -1.73
N LEU A 70 -15.94 -4.51 -1.91
CA LEU A 70 -15.48 -3.47 -0.98
C LEU A 70 -16.24 -2.18 -1.23
N THR A 71 -16.65 -1.51 -0.15
CA THR A 71 -17.36 -0.23 -0.19
C THR A 71 -16.69 0.78 0.71
N LEU A 72 -16.62 2.04 0.25
CA LEU A 72 -16.18 3.17 1.06
C LEU A 72 -17.35 3.64 1.93
N ASN A 73 -17.34 3.26 3.20
CA ASN A 73 -18.38 3.69 4.14
C ASN A 73 -17.99 5.04 4.79
N MET A 74 -18.31 6.13 4.10
CA MET A 74 -18.08 7.50 4.60
C MET A 74 -19.03 7.90 5.72
N ALA A 75 -20.07 7.11 6.01
CA ALA A 75 -21.01 7.39 7.10
C ALA A 75 -20.42 7.02 8.47
N GLN A 76 -19.37 6.22 8.52
CA GLN A 76 -18.77 5.82 9.79
C GLN A 76 -17.89 6.94 10.38
N PRO A 77 -18.09 7.32 11.67
CA PRO A 77 -17.26 8.33 12.34
C PRO A 77 -15.77 7.94 12.38
N LEU A 78 -15.48 6.65 12.48
CA LEU A 78 -14.11 6.11 12.51
C LEU A 78 -13.34 6.42 11.22
N PHE A 79 -14.01 6.48 10.07
CA PHE A 79 -13.41 6.90 8.79
C PHE A 79 -12.86 8.32 8.89
N TRP A 80 -13.64 9.26 9.40
CA TRP A 80 -13.25 10.67 9.51
C TRP A 80 -12.18 10.88 10.57
N LEU A 81 -12.23 10.13 11.68
CA LEU A 81 -11.19 10.15 12.69
C LEU A 81 -9.86 9.64 12.14
N GLY A 82 -9.88 8.55 11.38
CA GLY A 82 -8.71 8.02 10.67
C GLY A 82 -8.18 9.00 9.61
N ALA A 83 -9.08 9.62 8.85
CA ALA A 83 -8.74 10.65 7.86
C ALA A 83 -8.04 11.84 8.52
N LEU A 84 -8.60 12.37 9.60
CA LEU A 84 -8.01 13.48 10.36
C LEU A 84 -6.62 13.09 10.89
N ALA A 85 -6.49 11.90 11.48
CA ALA A 85 -5.21 11.42 12.00
C ALA A 85 -4.15 11.31 10.90
N ILE A 86 -4.50 10.78 9.73
CA ILE A 86 -3.58 10.66 8.58
C ILE A 86 -3.20 12.05 8.04
N ILE A 87 -4.14 12.98 7.90
CA ILE A 87 -3.87 14.34 7.42
C ILE A 87 -2.92 15.06 8.37
N LEU A 88 -3.20 15.02 9.68
CA LEU A 88 -2.37 15.65 10.70
C LEU A 88 -0.99 15.01 10.76
N PHE A 89 -0.91 13.69 10.82
CA PHE A 89 0.36 12.98 10.85
C PHE A 89 1.21 13.29 9.61
N THR A 90 0.61 13.21 8.43
CA THR A 90 1.30 13.49 7.16
C THR A 90 1.75 14.94 7.08
N GLY A 91 0.87 15.88 7.43
CA GLY A 91 1.18 17.32 7.42
C GLY A 91 2.28 17.70 8.42
N LEU A 92 2.24 17.16 9.64
CA LEU A 92 3.26 17.38 10.66
C LEU A 92 4.61 16.77 10.27
N VAL A 93 4.65 15.52 9.86
CA VAL A 93 5.89 14.85 9.44
C VAL A 93 6.49 15.54 8.22
N ALA A 94 5.68 15.81 7.20
CA ALA A 94 6.16 16.47 5.98
C ALA A 94 6.58 17.93 6.20
N GLY A 95 5.91 18.64 7.09
CA GLY A 95 6.20 20.03 7.43
C GLY A 95 7.32 20.21 8.44
N SER A 96 7.67 19.20 9.24
CA SER A 96 8.63 19.32 10.34
C SER A 96 10.02 19.77 9.88
N TYR A 97 10.56 19.15 8.85
CA TYR A 97 11.89 19.47 8.35
C TYR A 97 11.98 20.93 7.80
N PRO A 98 11.13 21.35 6.84
CA PRO A 98 11.16 22.73 6.35
C PRO A 98 10.87 23.75 7.45
N ALA A 99 9.94 23.46 8.36
CA ALA A 99 9.59 24.36 9.44
C ALA A 99 10.76 24.60 10.40
N LEU A 100 11.44 23.54 10.82
CA LEU A 100 12.56 23.65 11.76
C LEU A 100 13.83 24.19 11.07
N TYR A 101 14.12 23.71 9.87
CA TYR A 101 15.32 24.10 9.14
C TYR A 101 15.28 25.56 8.67
N LEU A 102 14.21 25.97 7.97
CA LEU A 102 14.10 27.34 7.44
C LEU A 102 13.92 28.36 8.56
N SER A 103 13.22 28.02 9.65
CA SER A 103 13.03 28.92 10.78
C SER A 103 14.32 29.18 11.57
N SER A 104 15.34 28.34 11.46
CA SER A 104 16.61 28.49 12.18
C SER A 104 17.60 29.45 11.51
N PHE A 105 17.37 29.86 10.26
CA PHE A 105 18.31 30.72 9.53
C PHE A 105 18.46 32.13 10.15
N LYS A 106 19.72 32.62 10.14
CA LYS A 106 20.04 34.02 10.51
C LYS A 106 19.83 34.90 9.26
N PRO A 107 19.04 36.00 9.37
CA PRO A 107 18.71 36.88 8.25
C PRO A 107 19.93 37.40 7.49
N ILE A 108 20.96 37.77 8.22
CA ILE A 108 22.18 38.42 7.70
C ILE A 108 22.93 37.53 6.74
N SER A 109 23.02 36.23 7.00
CA SER A 109 23.72 35.28 6.13
C SER A 109 22.98 35.01 4.81
N VAL A 110 21.65 35.11 4.86
CA VAL A 110 20.78 34.89 3.69
C VAL A 110 20.81 36.10 2.74
N LEU A 111 20.84 37.32 3.28
CA LEU A 111 20.84 38.55 2.49
C LEU A 111 22.22 38.88 1.88
N LYS A 112 23.33 38.49 2.53
CA LYS A 112 24.69 38.67 1.99
C LYS A 112 25.06 37.72 0.85
N GLY A 113 24.15 36.84 0.40
CA GLY A 113 24.41 35.91 -0.70
C GLY A 113 25.41 34.78 -0.39
N SER A 114 25.96 34.75 0.85
CA SER A 114 26.80 33.66 1.32
C SER A 114 25.99 32.43 1.76
N PHE A 115 24.87 32.19 1.08
CA PHE A 115 24.03 31.03 1.32
C PHE A 115 24.67 29.81 0.65
N ILE A 116 25.80 29.39 1.18
CA ILE A 116 26.30 28.05 0.96
C ILE A 116 25.44 27.18 1.87
N GLY A 117 24.43 26.54 1.31
CA GLY A 117 23.66 25.50 2.03
C GLY A 117 24.70 24.55 2.65
N GLY A 118 24.94 24.70 3.97
CA GLY A 118 26.05 24.00 4.61
C GLY A 118 26.00 22.52 4.30
N LYS A 119 27.15 21.85 4.22
CA LYS A 119 27.26 20.39 3.98
C LYS A 119 26.25 19.59 4.82
N ASN A 120 25.83 20.13 5.96
CA ASN A 120 24.81 19.56 6.86
C ASN A 120 23.35 19.63 6.35
N ALA A 121 23.03 20.49 5.37
CA ALA A 121 21.68 20.57 4.80
C ALA A 121 21.41 19.52 3.74
N VAL A 122 22.45 19.04 3.08
CA VAL A 122 22.38 18.04 2.02
C VAL A 122 22.28 16.62 2.59
N LEU A 123 22.82 16.39 3.78
CA LEU A 123 22.87 15.06 4.40
C LEU A 123 21.49 14.45 4.67
N PRO A 124 20.52 15.14 5.33
CA PRO A 124 19.20 14.56 5.58
C PRO A 124 18.45 14.21 4.30
N ARG A 125 18.57 15.05 3.26
CA ARG A 125 17.98 14.77 1.95
C ARG A 125 18.56 13.51 1.31
N ARG A 126 19.88 13.35 1.33
CA ARG A 126 20.55 12.16 0.78
C ARG A 126 20.12 10.90 1.51
N VAL A 127 20.06 10.93 2.84
CA VAL A 127 19.61 9.80 3.67
C VAL A 127 18.16 9.42 3.32
N LEU A 128 17.25 10.39 3.21
CA LEU A 128 15.87 10.14 2.85
C LEU A 128 15.72 9.53 1.44
N VAL A 129 16.48 10.05 0.47
CA VAL A 129 16.46 9.51 -0.90
C VAL A 129 16.98 8.08 -0.91
N VAL A 130 18.12 7.82 -0.26
CA VAL A 130 18.71 6.47 -0.18
C VAL A 130 17.74 5.51 0.50
N ALA A 131 17.15 5.89 1.63
CA ALA A 131 16.16 5.07 2.33
C ALA A 131 14.94 4.76 1.44
N GLN A 132 14.44 5.75 0.68
CA GLN A 132 13.34 5.56 -0.27
C GLN A 132 13.71 4.55 -1.36
N PHE A 133 14.92 4.64 -1.93
CA PHE A 133 15.38 3.69 -2.95
C PHE A 133 15.51 2.28 -2.38
N ILE A 134 16.08 2.13 -1.17
CA ILE A 134 16.21 0.83 -0.49
C ILE A 134 14.82 0.19 -0.33
N ILE A 135 13.84 0.93 0.21
CA ILE A 135 12.48 0.42 0.39
C ILE A 135 11.85 0.04 -0.96
N SER A 136 12.02 0.89 -1.98
CA SER A 136 11.47 0.60 -3.32
C SER A 136 12.07 -0.67 -3.93
N ILE A 137 13.38 -0.85 -3.84
CA ILE A 137 14.08 -2.04 -4.33
C ILE A 137 13.60 -3.29 -3.57
N LEU A 138 13.49 -3.22 -2.24
CA LEU A 138 12.98 -4.32 -1.43
C LEU A 138 11.56 -4.72 -1.82
N LEU A 139 10.66 -3.76 -2.02
CA LEU A 139 9.28 -4.03 -2.42
C LEU A 139 9.20 -4.64 -3.81
N ILE A 140 9.95 -4.12 -4.78
CA ILE A 140 10.00 -4.67 -6.14
C ILE A 140 10.54 -6.10 -6.11
N SER A 141 11.66 -6.34 -5.41
CA SER A 141 12.25 -7.67 -5.28
C SER A 141 11.30 -8.66 -4.62
N ALA A 142 10.64 -8.25 -3.52
CA ALA A 142 9.65 -9.08 -2.85
C ALA A 142 8.48 -9.44 -3.78
N THR A 143 7.99 -8.48 -4.57
CA THR A 143 6.90 -8.71 -5.53
C THR A 143 7.32 -9.71 -6.62
N ILE A 144 8.54 -9.57 -7.15
CA ILE A 144 9.07 -10.51 -8.15
C ILE A 144 9.20 -11.92 -7.57
N ILE A 145 9.74 -12.06 -6.35
CA ILE A 145 9.88 -13.35 -5.68
C ILE A 145 8.52 -14.00 -5.47
N VAL A 146 7.55 -13.27 -4.94
CA VAL A 146 6.19 -13.79 -4.71
C VAL A 146 5.55 -14.22 -6.04
N TYR A 147 5.70 -13.40 -7.09
CA TYR A 147 5.19 -13.75 -8.41
C TYR A 147 5.82 -15.04 -8.95
N GLN A 148 7.13 -15.18 -8.85
CA GLN A 148 7.84 -16.41 -9.25
C GLN A 148 7.41 -17.62 -8.44
N GLN A 149 7.20 -17.47 -7.12
CA GLN A 149 6.71 -18.55 -6.26
C GLN A 149 5.29 -19.00 -6.68
N ILE A 150 4.40 -18.05 -6.97
CA ILE A 150 3.05 -18.39 -7.45
C ILE A 150 3.12 -19.11 -8.77
N GLN A 151 3.96 -18.67 -9.72
CA GLN A 151 4.13 -19.36 -11.00
C GLN A 151 4.71 -20.76 -10.81
N HIS A 152 5.70 -20.90 -9.94
CA HIS A 152 6.28 -22.22 -9.63
C HIS A 152 5.23 -23.18 -9.06
N VAL A 153 4.40 -22.71 -8.12
CA VAL A 153 3.32 -23.52 -7.53
C VAL A 153 2.28 -23.90 -8.60
N LYS A 154 1.91 -22.98 -9.49
CA LYS A 154 0.95 -23.26 -10.58
C LYS A 154 1.48 -24.25 -11.61
N GLN A 155 2.78 -24.26 -11.87
CA GLN A 155 3.42 -25.14 -12.84
C GLN A 155 3.87 -26.47 -12.25
N ARG A 156 3.81 -26.60 -10.92
CA ARG A 156 4.19 -27.85 -10.26
C ARG A 156 3.19 -28.94 -10.64
N ASP A 157 3.73 -30.04 -11.13
CA ASP A 157 2.93 -31.24 -11.36
C ASP A 157 2.37 -31.74 -10.03
N MET A 158 1.08 -31.68 -9.88
CA MET A 158 0.36 -32.12 -8.68
C MET A 158 0.10 -33.64 -8.70
N GLY A 159 0.60 -34.35 -9.73
CA GLY A 159 0.38 -35.77 -9.89
C GLY A 159 -1.03 -36.15 -10.31
N TYR A 160 -1.87 -35.20 -10.67
CA TYR A 160 -3.21 -35.42 -11.21
C TYR A 160 -3.62 -34.30 -12.17
N ASP A 161 -4.43 -34.66 -13.19
CA ASP A 161 -4.93 -33.71 -14.19
C ASP A 161 -6.25 -33.10 -13.71
N LEU A 162 -6.23 -31.76 -13.54
CA LEU A 162 -7.39 -30.98 -13.13
C LEU A 162 -8.37 -30.70 -14.28
N ASN A 163 -7.91 -30.76 -15.52
CA ASN A 163 -8.71 -30.27 -16.65
C ASN A 163 -9.96 -31.12 -16.91
N ASN A 164 -9.94 -32.38 -16.49
CA ASN A 164 -11.02 -33.35 -16.73
C ASN A 164 -11.58 -33.88 -15.40
N LEU A 165 -11.36 -33.22 -14.28
CA LEU A 165 -11.84 -33.67 -12.98
C LEU A 165 -13.13 -32.94 -12.59
N VAL A 166 -14.21 -33.72 -12.43
CA VAL A 166 -15.49 -33.22 -11.93
C VAL A 166 -15.69 -33.69 -10.50
N MET A 167 -15.88 -32.79 -9.58
CA MET A 167 -16.18 -33.10 -8.19
C MET A 167 -17.65 -32.78 -7.87
N VAL A 168 -18.34 -33.79 -7.32
CA VAL A 168 -19.74 -33.66 -6.91
C VAL A 168 -19.83 -33.92 -5.41
N PRO A 169 -20.51 -33.06 -4.63
CA PRO A 169 -20.72 -33.32 -3.22
C PRO A 169 -21.46 -34.65 -2.99
N SER A 170 -20.93 -35.47 -2.09
CA SER A 170 -21.51 -36.77 -1.77
C SER A 170 -22.68 -36.61 -0.78
N THR A 171 -23.85 -37.06 -1.17
CA THR A 171 -25.02 -37.19 -0.28
C THR A 171 -25.09 -38.58 0.35
N PRO A 172 -25.87 -38.83 1.42
CA PRO A 172 -26.05 -40.15 1.97
C PRO A 172 -26.54 -41.19 0.95
N ASP A 173 -27.39 -40.77 0.02
CA ASP A 173 -27.95 -41.66 -1.03
C ASP A 173 -26.91 -41.99 -2.11
N THR A 174 -26.11 -41.02 -2.55
CA THR A 174 -25.01 -41.26 -3.50
C THR A 174 -23.94 -42.13 -2.88
N ARG A 175 -23.70 -42.01 -1.58
CA ARG A 175 -22.74 -42.87 -0.87
C ARG A 175 -23.19 -44.30 -0.78
N LYS A 176 -24.48 -44.53 -0.50
CA LYS A 176 -25.08 -45.87 -0.40
C LYS A 176 -25.12 -46.56 -1.74
N ASN A 177 -25.40 -45.87 -2.82
CA ASN A 177 -25.56 -46.41 -4.16
C ASN A 177 -24.35 -46.18 -5.06
N PHE A 178 -23.17 -45.95 -4.49
CA PHE A 178 -21.97 -45.58 -5.24
C PHE A 178 -21.59 -46.59 -6.35
N SER A 179 -21.69 -47.90 -6.08
CA SER A 179 -21.36 -48.93 -7.06
C SER A 179 -22.24 -48.88 -8.31
N VAL A 180 -23.54 -48.63 -8.12
CA VAL A 180 -24.50 -48.52 -9.23
C VAL A 180 -24.23 -47.24 -10.02
N ILE A 181 -24.05 -46.13 -9.35
CA ILE A 181 -23.75 -44.84 -9.98
C ILE A 181 -22.46 -44.92 -10.77
N LYS A 182 -21.41 -45.56 -10.23
CA LYS A 182 -20.14 -45.77 -10.91
C LYS A 182 -20.29 -46.55 -12.18
N GLN A 183 -21.05 -47.66 -12.18
CA GLN A 183 -21.27 -48.49 -13.35
C GLN A 183 -22.06 -47.72 -14.41
N GLU A 184 -23.14 -47.04 -14.05
CA GLU A 184 -23.94 -46.26 -14.99
C GLU A 184 -23.14 -45.11 -15.63
N LEU A 185 -22.36 -44.40 -14.86
CA LEU A 185 -21.50 -43.33 -15.37
C LEU A 185 -20.43 -43.86 -16.32
N GLN A 186 -19.82 -45.02 -16.01
CA GLN A 186 -18.81 -45.61 -16.88
C GLN A 186 -19.42 -46.18 -18.19
N LYS A 187 -20.65 -46.65 -18.15
CA LYS A 187 -21.36 -47.11 -19.37
C LYS A 187 -21.60 -46.02 -20.39
N THR A 188 -21.65 -44.75 -19.96
CA THR A 188 -21.82 -43.61 -20.89
C THR A 188 -20.63 -43.45 -21.85
N GLY A 189 -19.47 -44.02 -21.54
CA GLY A 189 -18.22 -43.84 -22.29
C GLY A 189 -17.59 -42.44 -22.18
N LEU A 190 -18.20 -41.53 -21.44
CA LEU A 190 -17.71 -40.15 -21.25
C LEU A 190 -16.80 -40.02 -20.02
N ILE A 191 -16.87 -40.99 -19.09
CA ILE A 191 -16.18 -40.97 -17.80
C ILE A 191 -15.25 -42.17 -17.70
N ASN A 192 -13.95 -41.92 -17.63
CA ASN A 192 -12.92 -42.95 -17.52
C ASN A 192 -12.89 -43.63 -16.15
N SER A 193 -13.00 -42.86 -15.10
CA SER A 193 -12.95 -43.39 -13.74
C SER A 193 -13.80 -42.57 -12.77
N VAL A 194 -14.38 -43.24 -11.76
CA VAL A 194 -15.15 -42.64 -10.69
C VAL A 194 -14.58 -43.13 -9.37
N THR A 195 -14.25 -42.20 -8.49
CA THR A 195 -13.75 -42.48 -7.15
C THR A 195 -14.54 -41.71 -6.09
N GLN A 196 -14.57 -42.26 -4.89
CA GLN A 196 -15.17 -41.59 -3.73
C GLN A 196 -14.09 -41.31 -2.71
N THR A 197 -14.08 -40.08 -2.21
CA THR A 197 -13.10 -39.63 -1.18
C THR A 197 -13.81 -38.92 -0.06
N SER A 198 -13.21 -38.89 1.12
CA SER A 198 -13.74 -38.20 2.31
C SER A 198 -13.52 -36.69 2.27
N SER A 199 -12.56 -36.23 1.46
CA SER A 199 -12.26 -34.82 1.28
C SER A 199 -11.82 -34.55 -0.16
N PRO A 200 -12.05 -33.36 -0.71
CA PRO A 200 -11.55 -32.99 -2.02
C PRO A 200 -10.03 -33.02 -2.05
N ILE A 201 -9.44 -33.24 -3.23
CA ILE A 201 -7.98 -33.25 -3.44
C ILE A 201 -7.37 -31.88 -3.10
N THR A 202 -8.17 -30.81 -3.28
CA THR A 202 -7.74 -29.44 -3.06
C THR A 202 -7.81 -28.98 -1.59
N ASP A 203 -8.51 -29.73 -0.74
CA ASP A 203 -8.70 -29.37 0.67
C ASP A 203 -8.89 -30.62 1.53
N ILE A 204 -8.15 -30.71 2.64
CA ILE A 204 -8.21 -31.84 3.56
C ILE A 204 -9.11 -31.47 4.73
N TRP A 205 -10.37 -31.95 4.69
CA TRP A 205 -11.36 -31.67 5.74
C TRP A 205 -11.15 -32.48 7.02
N TRP A 206 -10.45 -33.59 6.91
CA TRP A 206 -10.18 -34.48 8.03
C TRP A 206 -8.74 -34.99 7.99
N LYS A 207 -8.00 -34.79 9.08
CA LYS A 207 -6.73 -35.48 9.34
C LYS A 207 -6.98 -36.53 10.41
N SER A 208 -6.94 -37.80 10.04
CA SER A 208 -6.83 -38.87 11.07
C SER A 208 -5.46 -38.73 11.74
N PRO A 209 -5.37 -38.74 13.09
CA PRO A 209 -4.09 -38.90 13.72
C PRO A 209 -3.46 -40.23 13.24
N ALA A 210 -2.22 -40.15 12.80
CA ALA A 210 -1.48 -41.36 12.44
C ALA A 210 -1.41 -42.32 13.67
N PRO A 211 -1.56 -43.60 13.48
CA PRO A 211 -1.45 -44.59 14.58
C PRO A 211 -0.06 -44.58 15.21
#